data_cce517f0aa7c500dfd82c3794d401d9e
#
_entry.id   cce517f0aa7c500dfd82c3794d401d9e
#
_cell.length_a   1.000
_cell.length_b   1.000
_cell.length_c   1.000
_cell.angle_alpha   90.00
_cell.angle_beta   90.00
_cell.angle_gamma   90.00
#
_symmetry.space_group_name_H-M   'P 1'
#
loop_
_entity.id
_entity.type
_entity.pdbx_description
1 polymer ?
#
loop_
_entity_poly.entity_id
_entity_poly.type
_entity_poly.pdbx_seq_one_letter_code
_entity_poly.pdbx_strand_id
1 'polypeptide(L)'
;MRIALTGYSGKLGTVVARELRAAGHEVLGLDAIGARGSGFLQVELTDYGQVIDALGSGGDRGEPVDAVVHLGAIPAPGIRSEVATFHNNMTATFNVFWAALRLGIRKIVYASS
;
A
#
# COMPACT_ATOMS: atom_id res chain seq x y z
N MET A 1 -4.92 1.94 -15.39
CA MET A 1 -4.48 0.82 -14.53
C MET A 1 -5.17 0.90 -13.19
N ARG A 2 -5.28 -0.23 -12.52
CA ARG A 2 -5.64 -0.24 -11.11
C ARG A 2 -4.37 -0.31 -10.27
N ILE A 3 -4.17 0.69 -9.42
CA ILE A 3 -2.95 0.87 -8.65
C ILE A 3 -3.27 0.73 -7.17
N ALA A 4 -2.58 -0.19 -6.49
CA ALA A 4 -2.66 -0.27 -5.04
C ALA A 4 -1.72 0.77 -4.44
N LEU A 5 -2.23 1.58 -3.53
CA LEU A 5 -1.48 2.65 -2.88
C LEU A 5 -1.48 2.42 -1.38
N THR A 6 -0.34 2.02 -0.84
CA THR A 6 -0.17 1.88 0.60
C THR A 6 0.11 3.25 1.23
N GLY A 7 -0.22 3.41 2.49
CA GLY A 7 -0.11 4.72 3.14
C GLY A 7 -1.15 5.70 2.65
N TYR A 8 -2.27 5.19 2.17
CA TYR A 8 -3.34 5.95 1.52
C TYR A 8 -3.87 7.11 2.36
N SER A 9 -3.98 6.91 3.67
CA SER A 9 -4.56 7.90 4.57
C SER A 9 -3.58 8.97 5.03
N GLY A 10 -2.29 8.84 4.69
CA GLY A 10 -1.27 9.81 5.05
C GLY A 10 -1.31 11.06 4.15
N LYS A 11 -0.50 12.05 4.51
CA LYS A 11 -0.45 13.32 3.75
C LYS A 11 0.00 13.10 2.32
N LEU A 12 1.10 12.37 2.13
CA LEU A 12 1.60 12.07 0.80
C LEU A 12 0.66 11.16 0.04
N GLY A 13 0.11 10.14 0.71
CA GLY A 13 -0.84 9.21 0.11
C GLY A 13 -2.07 9.91 -0.45
N THR A 14 -2.61 10.87 0.28
CA THR A 14 -3.77 11.65 -0.16
C THR A 14 -3.48 12.41 -1.44
N VAL A 15 -2.31 13.04 -1.52
CA VAL A 15 -1.89 13.79 -2.72
C VAL A 15 -1.65 12.85 -3.89
N VAL A 16 -0.93 11.76 -3.67
CA VAL A 16 -0.62 10.78 -4.73
C VAL A 16 -1.91 10.16 -5.27
N ALA A 17 -2.84 9.78 -4.38
CA ALA A 17 -4.13 9.22 -4.81
C ALA A 17 -4.88 10.17 -5.74
N ARG A 18 -4.93 11.44 -5.38
CA ARG A 18 -5.59 12.47 -6.19
C ARG A 18 -4.93 12.60 -7.57
N GLU A 19 -3.61 12.64 -7.61
CA GLU A 19 -2.87 12.78 -8.86
C GLU A 19 -3.04 11.54 -9.76
N LEU A 20 -3.02 10.34 -9.18
CA LEU A 20 -3.22 9.12 -9.94
C LEU A 20 -4.63 9.06 -10.53
N ARG A 21 -5.64 9.45 -9.76
CA ARG A 21 -7.03 9.50 -10.27
C ARG A 21 -7.19 10.55 -11.36
N ALA A 22 -6.55 11.70 -11.21
CA ALA A 22 -6.57 12.74 -12.22
C ALA A 22 -5.92 12.27 -13.53
N ALA A 23 -4.95 11.37 -13.46
CA ALA A 23 -4.31 10.77 -14.64
C ALA A 23 -5.12 9.61 -15.24
N GLY A 24 -6.30 9.30 -14.71
CA GLY A 24 -7.19 8.28 -15.25
C GLY A 24 -7.01 6.89 -14.66
N HIS A 25 -6.24 6.74 -13.60
CA HIS A 25 -6.06 5.44 -12.94
C HIS A 25 -7.11 5.21 -11.85
N GLU A 26 -7.44 3.96 -11.64
CA GLU A 26 -8.18 3.54 -10.45
C GLU A 26 -7.20 3.34 -9.31
N VAL A 27 -7.56 3.80 -8.12
CA VAL A 27 -6.71 3.66 -6.93
C VAL A 27 -7.40 2.78 -5.91
N LEU A 28 -6.71 1.73 -5.48
CA LEU A 28 -7.10 0.93 -4.33
C LEU A 28 -6.22 1.37 -3.17
N GLY A 29 -6.78 2.12 -2.24
CA GLY A 29 -6.06 2.57 -1.05
C GLY A 29 -5.91 1.45 -0.04
N LEU A 30 -4.72 1.28 0.51
CA LEU A 30 -4.41 0.32 1.56
C LEU A 30 -3.78 1.06 2.74
N ASP A 31 -4.40 0.92 3.91
CA ASP A 31 -3.85 1.52 5.13
C ASP A 31 -4.42 0.80 6.35
N ALA A 32 -3.70 0.86 7.46
CA ALA A 32 -4.18 0.33 8.73
C ALA A 32 -5.31 1.19 9.31
N ILE A 33 -5.34 2.46 8.94
CA ILE A 33 -6.32 3.44 9.42
C ILE A 33 -7.02 4.06 8.22
N GLY A 34 -8.32 4.16 8.28
CA GLY A 34 -9.08 4.83 7.22
C GLY A 34 -10.54 4.47 7.26
N ALA A 35 -11.37 5.30 6.61
CA ALA A 35 -12.78 5.05 6.47
C ALA A 35 -13.03 4.01 5.38
N ARG A 36 -13.90 3.07 5.66
CA ARG A 36 -14.35 2.11 4.64
C ARG A 36 -15.06 2.84 3.52
N GLY A 37 -14.77 2.43 2.30
CA GLY A 37 -15.42 2.98 1.13
C GLY A 37 -15.00 2.22 -0.10
N SER A 38 -15.60 2.51 -1.24
CA SER A 38 -15.18 1.92 -2.49
C SER A 38 -13.75 2.39 -2.79
N GLY A 39 -12.88 1.46 -3.16
CA GLY A 39 -11.50 1.78 -3.44
C GLY A 39 -10.59 1.87 -2.21
N PHE A 40 -11.04 1.38 -1.06
CA PHE A 40 -10.21 1.34 0.14
C PHE A 40 -10.36 0.01 0.87
N LEU A 41 -9.24 -0.57 1.27
CA LEU A 41 -9.18 -1.73 2.15
C LEU A 41 -8.32 -1.42 3.37
N GLN A 42 -8.81 -1.78 4.54
CA GLN A 42 -8.01 -1.72 5.76
C GLN A 42 -7.06 -2.90 5.76
N VAL A 43 -5.77 -2.62 5.76
CA VAL A 43 -4.71 -3.63 5.66
C VAL A 43 -3.60 -3.31 6.65
N GLU A 44 -3.23 -4.31 7.45
CA GLU A 44 -2.02 -4.24 8.25
C GLU A 44 -0.85 -4.74 7.41
N LEU A 45 0.04 -3.85 7.00
CA LEU A 45 1.13 -4.19 6.07
C LEU A 45 2.16 -5.14 6.66
N THR A 46 2.22 -5.26 7.99
CA THR A 46 3.08 -6.24 8.64
C THR A 46 2.50 -7.65 8.64
N ASP A 47 1.27 -7.81 8.18
CA ASP A 47 0.61 -9.10 8.02
C ASP A 47 0.62 -9.49 6.54
N TYR A 48 1.49 -10.42 6.18
CA TYR A 48 1.66 -10.84 4.79
C TYR A 48 0.36 -11.36 4.17
N GLY A 49 -0.43 -12.13 4.93
CA GLY A 49 -1.70 -12.66 4.43
C GLY A 49 -2.67 -11.57 4.00
N GLN A 50 -2.76 -10.51 4.79
CA GLN A 50 -3.61 -9.36 4.42
C GLN A 50 -3.08 -8.65 3.17
N VAL A 51 -1.76 -8.51 3.06
CA VAL A 51 -1.14 -7.84 1.91
C VAL A 51 -1.39 -8.62 0.63
N ILE A 52 -1.11 -9.93 0.62
CA ILE A 52 -1.28 -10.73 -0.59
C ILE A 52 -2.74 -10.85 -1.00
N ASP A 53 -3.65 -10.93 -0.04
CA ASP A 53 -5.10 -10.94 -0.33
C ASP A 53 -5.54 -9.64 -0.99
N ALA A 54 -5.11 -8.50 -0.45
CA ALA A 54 -5.48 -7.20 -1.00
C ALA A 54 -4.92 -7.00 -2.41
N LEU A 55 -3.64 -7.28 -2.61
CA LEU A 55 -3.01 -7.12 -3.92
C LEU A 55 -3.55 -8.13 -4.94
N GLY A 56 -3.83 -9.34 -4.50
CA GLY A 56 -4.30 -10.42 -5.37
C GLY A 56 -5.76 -10.29 -5.78
N SER A 57 -6.60 -9.75 -4.92
CA SER A 57 -8.02 -9.54 -5.23
C SER A 57 -8.27 -8.23 -5.99
N GLY A 58 -7.37 -7.28 -5.84
CA GLY A 58 -7.58 -5.93 -6.38
C GLY A 58 -8.80 -5.23 -5.79
N GLY A 59 -9.09 -5.52 -4.53
CA GLY A 59 -10.33 -5.12 -3.89
C GLY A 59 -11.46 -6.07 -4.28
N ASP A 60 -12.44 -5.59 -5.00
CA ASP A 60 -13.56 -6.39 -5.53
C ASP A 60 -13.37 -6.80 -6.99
N ARG A 61 -12.20 -6.53 -7.57
CA ARG A 61 -11.90 -6.78 -8.98
C ARG A 61 -11.79 -8.27 -9.32
N GLY A 62 -11.37 -9.11 -8.36
CA GLY A 62 -11.20 -10.54 -8.56
C GLY A 62 -9.93 -10.93 -9.30
N GLU A 63 -9.00 -10.01 -9.48
CA GLU A 63 -7.68 -10.26 -10.09
C GLU A 63 -6.65 -9.28 -9.51
N PRO A 64 -5.35 -9.58 -9.61
CA PRO A 64 -4.33 -8.71 -9.04
C PRO A 64 -4.36 -7.29 -9.59
N VAL A 65 -3.92 -6.35 -8.76
CA VAL A 65 -3.70 -4.98 -9.21
C VAL A 65 -2.61 -4.93 -10.28
N ASP A 66 -2.61 -3.88 -11.07
CA ASP A 66 -1.62 -3.72 -12.16
C ASP A 66 -0.30 -3.17 -11.66
N ALA A 67 -0.32 -2.37 -10.62
CA ALA A 67 0.86 -1.71 -10.07
C ALA A 67 0.69 -1.42 -8.59
N VAL A 68 1.81 -1.18 -7.91
CA VAL A 68 1.82 -0.82 -6.48
C VAL A 68 2.64 0.45 -6.29
N VAL A 69 2.09 1.38 -5.53
CA VAL A 69 2.84 2.52 -4.98
C VAL A 69 2.88 2.34 -3.46
N HIS A 70 4.07 2.13 -2.93
CA HIS A 70 4.26 1.82 -1.52
C HIS A 70 4.77 3.04 -0.75
N LEU A 71 3.86 3.65 0.02
CA LEU A 71 4.16 4.78 0.89
C LEU A 71 3.90 4.47 2.36
N GLY A 72 3.60 3.23 2.68
CA GLY A 72 3.12 2.80 4.00
C GLY A 72 4.19 2.63 5.04
N ALA A 73 5.08 3.61 5.19
CA ALA A 73 6.07 3.66 6.25
C ALA A 73 5.59 4.56 7.39
N ILE A 74 6.15 4.39 8.59
CA ILE A 74 5.93 5.32 9.70
C ILE A 74 6.59 6.64 9.32
N PRO A 75 5.81 7.74 9.22
CA PRO A 75 6.30 8.93 8.51
C PRO A 75 7.28 9.79 9.30
N ALA A 76 7.33 9.66 10.63
CA ALA A 76 8.16 10.55 11.43
C ALA A 76 8.88 9.79 12.55
N PRO A 77 10.16 10.11 12.80
CA PRO A 77 10.86 9.62 13.99
C PRO A 77 10.14 10.07 15.25
N GLY A 78 10.15 9.25 16.28
CA GLY A 78 9.58 9.59 17.58
C GLY A 78 8.12 9.18 17.78
N ILE A 79 7.40 8.77 16.76
CA ILE A 79 6.07 8.20 16.90
C ILE A 79 6.13 6.85 17.62
N ARG A 80 7.16 6.07 17.28
CA ARG A 80 7.50 4.81 17.94
C ARG A 80 9.01 4.80 18.17
N SER A 81 9.49 3.81 18.93
CA SER A 81 10.94 3.63 19.07
C SER A 81 11.58 3.41 17.70
N GLU A 82 12.86 3.74 17.58
CA GLU A 82 13.62 3.54 16.34
C GLU A 82 13.61 2.08 15.91
N VAL A 83 13.72 1.15 16.86
CA VAL A 83 13.70 -0.28 16.58
C VAL A 83 12.32 -0.70 16.05
N ALA A 84 11.24 -0.26 16.68
CA ALA A 84 9.89 -0.57 16.23
C ALA A 84 9.62 0.01 14.84
N THR A 85 10.08 1.23 14.59
CA THR A 85 9.95 1.88 13.28
C THR A 85 10.69 1.08 12.21
N PHE A 86 11.93 0.69 12.48
CA PHE A 86 12.72 -0.09 11.56
C PHE A 86 12.05 -1.43 11.23
N HIS A 87 11.63 -2.16 12.26
CA HIS A 87 10.97 -3.46 12.06
C HIS A 87 9.67 -3.33 11.27
N ASN A 88 8.86 -2.33 11.60
CA ASN A 88 7.61 -2.10 10.88
C ASN A 88 7.86 -1.83 9.41
N ASN A 89 8.79 -0.91 9.12
CA ASN A 89 9.09 -0.51 7.74
C ASN A 89 9.71 -1.64 6.93
N MET A 90 10.62 -2.40 7.54
CA MET A 90 11.25 -3.55 6.88
C MET A 90 10.22 -4.65 6.58
N THR A 91 9.40 -5.00 7.57
CA THR A 91 8.39 -6.04 7.41
C THR A 91 7.34 -5.63 6.38
N ALA A 92 6.84 -4.41 6.46
CA ALA A 92 5.85 -3.91 5.52
C ALA A 92 6.39 -3.91 4.08
N THR A 93 7.60 -3.39 3.91
CA THR A 93 8.23 -3.34 2.59
C THR A 93 8.48 -4.73 2.03
N PHE A 94 9.03 -5.63 2.85
CA PHE A 94 9.23 -7.02 2.44
C PHE A 94 7.93 -7.66 2.00
N ASN A 95 6.87 -7.51 2.80
CA ASN A 95 5.58 -8.13 2.50
C ASN A 95 5.00 -7.61 1.19
N VAL A 96 5.07 -6.31 0.95
CA VAL A 96 4.55 -5.71 -0.28
C VAL A 96 5.32 -6.22 -1.50
N PHE A 97 6.65 -6.19 -1.45
CA PHE A 97 7.47 -6.65 -2.58
C PHE A 97 7.32 -8.14 -2.82
N TRP A 98 7.32 -8.94 -1.76
CA TRP A 98 7.19 -10.39 -1.89
C TRP A 98 5.82 -10.80 -2.45
N ALA A 99 4.74 -10.19 -1.95
CA ALA A 99 3.40 -10.44 -2.47
C ALA A 99 3.29 -10.04 -3.94
N ALA A 100 3.81 -8.87 -4.29
CA ALA A 100 3.80 -8.41 -5.68
C ALA A 100 4.56 -9.38 -6.60
N LEU A 101 5.74 -9.82 -6.17
CA LEU A 101 6.53 -10.81 -6.94
C LEU A 101 5.73 -12.09 -7.16
N ARG A 102 5.12 -12.63 -6.13
CA ARG A 102 4.35 -13.87 -6.22
C ARG A 102 3.12 -13.74 -7.10
N LEU A 103 2.54 -12.56 -7.18
CA LEU A 103 1.35 -12.29 -7.99
C LEU A 103 1.68 -11.87 -9.42
N GLY A 104 2.95 -11.72 -9.76
CA GLY A 104 3.37 -11.30 -11.09
C GLY A 104 3.19 -9.80 -11.34
N ILE A 105 3.04 -8.99 -10.29
CA ILE A 105 2.95 -7.54 -10.42
C ILE A 105 4.35 -6.99 -10.66
N ARG A 106 4.55 -6.31 -11.79
CA ARG A 106 5.88 -5.88 -12.23
C ARG A 106 6.19 -4.41 -11.96
N LYS A 107 5.16 -3.61 -11.72
CA LYS A 107 5.33 -2.16 -11.54
C LYS A 107 5.18 -1.83 -10.07
N ILE A 108 6.29 -1.49 -9.44
CA ILE A 108 6.33 -1.10 -8.03
C ILE A 108 7.14 0.17 -7.91
N VAL A 109 6.53 1.17 -7.29
CA VAL A 109 7.21 2.41 -6.90
C VAL A 109 7.13 2.51 -5.39
N TYR A 110 8.23 2.86 -4.74
CA TYR A 110 8.20 3.07 -3.31
C TYR A 110 9.01 4.31 -2.92
N ALA A 111 8.58 4.93 -1.84
CA ALA A 111 9.30 6.06 -1.29
C ALA A 111 10.44 5.54 -0.42
N SER A 112 11.64 5.97 -0.73
CA SER A 112 12.83 5.74 0.08
C SER A 112 12.97 6.87 1.07
N SER A 113 13.10 6.54 2.34
CA SER A 113 13.32 7.55 3.38
C SER A 113 14.80 7.85 3.56
#